data_913757578e4f34044e67dbce41bb0917
#
_entry.id   913757578e4f34044e67dbce41bb0917
#
_cell.length_a   1.000
_cell.length_b   1.000
_cell.length_c   1.000
_cell.angle_alpha   90.00
_cell.angle_beta   90.00
_cell.angle_gamma   90.00
#
_symmetry.space_group_name_H-M   'P 1'
#
loop_
_entity.id
_entity.type
_entity.pdbx_description
1 polymer ?
#
loop_
_entity_poly.entity_id
_entity_poly.type
_entity_poly.pdbx_seq_one_letter_code
_entity_poly.pdbx_strand_id
1 'polypeptide(L)'
;MADGVLLDTSFLITLADKNRDHHETARRYWQHFVENDITIYLSTIVVSEFSVKQAIPPDILRCCIVLPFNWDDALRAAALDWKRVRPEGVERDALKDDIKIIAQAAIADAAYVVTADERSFYRFCETFKSASEISFKPIQLAAGFDRAAFDVNGQSDFEDMLGEGR
;
A
#
# COMPACT_ATOMS: atom_id res chain seq x y z
N MET A 1 1.56 -17.94 -4.84
CA MET A 1 1.80 -16.58 -5.34
C MET A 1 1.68 -15.62 -4.18
N ALA A 2 2.58 -14.70 -4.06
CA ALA A 2 2.61 -13.85 -2.87
C ALA A 2 1.51 -12.79 -2.96
N ASP A 3 0.46 -12.96 -2.17
CA ASP A 3 -0.58 -11.94 -1.99
C ASP A 3 -0.10 -10.91 -0.97
N GLY A 4 1.03 -10.25 -1.29
CA GLY A 4 1.63 -9.28 -0.38
C GLY A 4 1.04 -7.88 -0.56
N VAL A 5 0.91 -7.15 0.53
CA VAL A 5 0.49 -5.76 0.56
C VAL A 5 1.59 -4.89 1.15
N LEU A 6 1.94 -3.79 0.50
CA LEU A 6 2.82 -2.77 1.07
C LEU A 6 1.98 -1.62 1.61
N LEU A 7 2.29 -1.19 2.82
CA LEU A 7 1.61 -0.07 3.47
C LEU A 7 2.34 1.24 3.16
N ASP A 8 1.61 2.22 2.64
CA ASP A 8 2.10 3.59 2.53
C ASP A 8 2.05 4.32 3.88
N THR A 9 2.85 5.36 4.05
CA THR A 9 2.94 6.15 5.29
C THR A 9 1.57 6.71 5.70
N SER A 10 0.79 7.20 4.75
CA SER A 10 -0.54 7.76 5.02
C SER A 10 -1.53 6.71 5.54
N PHE A 11 -1.45 5.47 5.06
CA PHE A 11 -2.23 4.35 5.61
C PHE A 11 -1.87 4.08 7.06
N LEU A 12 -0.58 3.98 7.36
CA LEU A 12 -0.10 3.70 8.72
C LEU A 12 -0.50 4.80 9.71
N ILE A 13 -0.40 6.07 9.30
CA ILE A 13 -0.86 7.22 10.09
C ILE A 13 -2.38 7.12 10.35
N THR A 14 -3.16 6.78 9.34
CA THR A 14 -4.61 6.66 9.45
C THR A 14 -5.01 5.48 10.35
N LEU A 15 -4.29 4.37 10.27
CA LEU A 15 -4.50 3.20 11.13
C LEU A 15 -4.17 3.52 12.60
N ALA A 16 -3.14 4.33 12.87
CA ALA A 16 -2.68 4.65 14.21
C ALA A 16 -3.49 5.75 14.91
N ASP A 17 -4.24 6.57 14.17
CA ASP A 17 -5.00 7.71 14.71
C ASP A 17 -6.49 7.55 14.46
N LYS A 18 -7.23 7.20 15.54
CA LYS A 18 -8.68 6.98 15.51
C LYS A 18 -9.52 8.22 15.12
N ASN A 19 -8.93 9.41 15.16
CA ASN A 19 -9.61 10.65 14.83
C ASN A 19 -9.49 11.02 13.34
N ARG A 20 -8.72 10.26 12.58
CA ARG A 20 -8.56 10.55 11.14
C ARG A 20 -9.74 10.03 10.33
N ASP A 21 -10.04 10.77 9.27
CA ASP A 21 -10.95 10.29 8.24
C ASP A 21 -10.46 8.94 7.71
N HIS A 22 -11.39 8.04 7.45
CA HIS A 22 -11.12 6.67 6.97
C HIS A 22 -10.37 5.74 7.95
N HIS A 23 -10.22 6.10 9.23
CA HIS A 23 -9.62 5.23 10.25
C HIS A 23 -10.30 3.86 10.30
N GLU A 24 -11.63 3.82 10.29
CA GLU A 24 -12.38 2.55 10.34
C GLU A 24 -12.15 1.72 9.08
N THR A 25 -12.03 2.34 7.91
CA THR A 25 -11.68 1.66 6.67
C THR A 25 -10.26 1.06 6.74
N ALA A 26 -9.29 1.82 7.26
CA ALA A 26 -7.93 1.33 7.47
C ALA A 26 -7.91 0.14 8.43
N ARG A 27 -8.69 0.21 9.51
CA ARG A 27 -8.82 -0.87 10.50
C ARG A 27 -9.41 -2.14 9.88
N ARG A 28 -10.42 -2.03 9.02
CA ARG A 28 -11.02 -3.17 8.30
C ARG A 28 -10.05 -3.82 7.33
N TYR A 29 -9.26 -3.03 6.60
CA TYR A 29 -8.19 -3.57 5.74
C TYR A 29 -7.12 -4.27 6.55
N TRP A 30 -6.63 -3.66 7.64
CA TRP A 30 -5.66 -4.26 8.53
C TRP A 30 -6.14 -5.62 9.08
N GLN A 31 -7.36 -5.66 9.59
CA GLN A 31 -7.98 -6.88 10.10
C GLN A 31 -8.06 -7.95 9.01
N HIS A 32 -8.48 -7.57 7.80
CA HIS A 32 -8.54 -8.47 6.66
C HIS A 32 -7.17 -9.07 6.32
N PHE A 33 -6.11 -8.25 6.32
CA PHE A 33 -4.76 -8.75 6.04
C PHE A 33 -4.30 -9.77 7.09
N VAL A 34 -4.51 -9.49 8.36
CA VAL A 34 -4.09 -10.36 9.47
C VAL A 34 -4.93 -11.65 9.50
N GLU A 35 -6.24 -11.58 9.31
CA GLU A 35 -7.14 -12.74 9.36
C GLU A 35 -6.97 -13.69 8.16
N ASN A 36 -6.48 -13.19 7.05
CA ASN A 36 -6.29 -14.00 5.83
C ASN A 36 -4.81 -14.29 5.54
N ASP A 37 -3.93 -14.11 6.53
CA ASP A 37 -2.48 -14.37 6.41
C ASP A 37 -1.81 -13.68 5.21
N ILE A 38 -2.33 -12.50 4.80
CA ILE A 38 -1.74 -11.70 3.73
C ILE A 38 -0.41 -11.15 4.24
N THR A 39 0.65 -11.35 3.48
CA THR A 39 1.97 -10.80 3.83
C THR A 39 1.96 -9.29 3.81
N ILE A 40 2.30 -8.65 4.95
CA ILE A 40 2.31 -7.20 5.07
C ILE A 40 3.76 -6.70 5.02
N TYR A 41 4.07 -5.87 4.04
CA TYR A 41 5.37 -5.24 3.89
C TYR A 41 5.36 -3.81 4.42
N LEU A 42 6.41 -3.45 5.15
CA LEU A 42 6.65 -2.12 5.69
C LEU A 42 8.02 -1.61 5.25
N SER A 43 8.04 -0.58 4.43
CA SER A 43 9.29 0.07 3.99
C SER A 43 10.02 0.76 5.13
N THR A 44 11.34 0.69 5.17
CA THR A 44 12.15 1.53 6.09
C THR A 44 11.99 3.02 5.83
N ILE A 45 11.59 3.42 4.63
CA ILE A 45 11.24 4.81 4.31
C ILE A 45 9.96 5.20 5.06
N VAL A 46 8.91 4.36 5.00
CA VAL A 46 7.68 4.56 5.79
C VAL A 46 7.98 4.60 7.29
N VAL A 47 8.85 3.70 7.76
CA VAL A 47 9.30 3.71 9.16
C VAL A 47 9.93 5.05 9.52
N SER A 48 10.81 5.58 8.69
CA SER A 48 11.48 6.87 8.94
C SER A 48 10.51 8.04 8.99
N GLU A 49 9.57 8.11 8.04
CA GLU A 49 8.58 9.19 7.97
C GLU A 49 7.60 9.15 9.17
N PHE A 50 7.10 7.96 9.50
CA PHE A 50 6.18 7.77 10.62
C PHE A 50 6.84 8.08 11.96
N SER A 51 8.09 7.62 12.14
CA SER A 51 8.84 7.73 13.40
C SER A 51 9.29 9.16 13.73
N VAL A 52 9.19 10.10 12.79
CA VAL A 52 9.40 11.54 13.08
C VAL A 52 8.43 12.04 14.16
N LYS A 53 7.20 11.51 14.18
CA LYS A 53 6.15 11.98 15.09
C LYS A 53 5.91 11.02 16.26
N GLN A 54 6.01 9.72 16.03
CA GLN A 54 5.71 8.70 17.04
C GLN A 54 6.34 7.35 16.65
N ALA A 55 6.60 6.51 17.65
CA ALA A 55 7.05 5.15 17.41
C ALA A 55 5.94 4.31 16.76
N ILE A 56 6.33 3.37 15.88
CA ILE A 56 5.38 2.40 15.33
C ILE A 56 4.90 1.49 16.45
N PRO A 57 3.57 1.30 16.62
CA PRO A 57 3.05 0.40 17.63
C PRO A 57 3.63 -1.02 17.46
N PRO A 58 4.12 -1.66 18.56
CA PRO A 58 4.74 -2.99 18.48
C PRO A 58 3.83 -4.05 17.85
N ASP A 59 2.53 -3.95 18.06
CA ASP A 59 1.56 -4.92 17.50
C ASP A 59 1.47 -4.83 15.97
N ILE A 60 1.61 -3.64 15.41
CA ILE A 60 1.71 -3.44 13.96
C ILE A 60 3.03 -4.03 13.46
N LEU A 61 4.12 -3.68 14.12
CA LEU A 61 5.46 -4.10 13.69
C LEU A 61 5.63 -5.63 13.67
N ARG A 62 5.01 -6.35 14.63
CA ARG A 62 5.05 -7.82 14.67
C ARG A 62 4.36 -8.49 13.48
N CYS A 63 3.39 -7.84 12.87
CA CYS A 63 2.66 -8.36 11.71
C CYS A 63 3.32 -8.03 10.38
N CYS A 64 4.40 -7.22 10.37
CA CYS A 64 5.00 -6.71 9.16
C CYS A 64 6.38 -7.34 8.88
N ILE A 65 6.67 -7.57 7.61
CA ILE A 65 8.03 -7.79 7.13
C ILE A 65 8.60 -6.41 6.77
N VAL A 66 9.63 -6.00 7.52
CA VAL A 66 10.30 -4.71 7.26
C VAL A 66 11.26 -4.86 6.08
N LEU A 67 11.06 -4.04 5.05
CA LEU A 67 11.88 -4.02 3.84
C LEU A 67 12.92 -2.88 3.95
N PRO A 68 14.23 -3.20 4.08
CA PRO A 68 15.27 -2.19 3.97
C PRO A 68 15.35 -1.67 2.54
N PHE A 69 15.48 -0.35 2.37
CA PHE A 69 15.73 0.23 1.04
C PHE A 69 17.17 -0.09 0.61
N ASN A 70 17.33 -0.86 -0.45
CA ASN A 70 18.60 -1.42 -0.89
C ASN A 70 19.02 -0.91 -2.28
N TRP A 71 20.09 -1.50 -2.83
CA TRP A 71 20.63 -1.14 -4.14
C TRP A 71 19.64 -1.36 -5.28
N ASP A 72 18.95 -2.48 -5.30
CA ASP A 72 18.01 -2.82 -6.38
C ASP A 72 16.79 -1.90 -6.34
N ASP A 73 16.31 -1.57 -5.14
CA ASP A 73 15.25 -0.58 -4.93
C ASP A 73 15.66 0.80 -5.47
N ALA A 74 16.91 1.21 -5.22
CA ALA A 74 17.44 2.48 -5.69
C ALA A 74 17.52 2.53 -7.23
N LEU A 75 17.99 1.47 -7.87
CA LEU A 75 18.02 1.37 -9.33
C LEU A 75 16.62 1.36 -9.92
N ARG A 76 15.68 0.66 -9.30
CA ARG A 76 14.28 0.64 -9.73
C ARG A 76 13.64 2.01 -9.59
N ALA A 77 13.84 2.71 -8.48
CA ALA A 77 13.36 4.07 -8.28
C ALA A 77 13.90 5.05 -9.34
N ALA A 78 15.18 4.92 -9.67
CA ALA A 78 15.80 5.73 -10.72
C ALA A 78 15.24 5.45 -12.12
N ALA A 79 14.80 4.22 -12.38
CA ALA A 79 14.24 3.80 -13.66
C ALA A 79 12.78 4.23 -13.86
N LEU A 80 12.02 4.53 -12.79
CA LEU A 80 10.67 5.05 -12.90
C LEU A 80 10.67 6.46 -13.48
N ASP A 81 9.88 6.72 -14.51
CA ASP A 81 9.79 8.05 -15.14
C ASP A 81 8.93 9.00 -14.30
N TRP A 82 9.48 9.43 -13.17
CA TRP A 82 8.82 10.33 -12.22
C TRP A 82 8.46 11.69 -12.82
N LYS A 83 9.08 12.10 -13.94
CA LYS A 83 8.77 13.36 -14.62
C LYS A 83 7.35 13.36 -15.19
N ARG A 84 6.82 12.17 -15.54
CA ARG A 84 5.44 12.03 -16.03
C ARG A 84 4.40 12.26 -14.94
N VAL A 85 4.75 11.94 -13.68
CA VAL A 85 3.79 11.97 -12.56
C VAL A 85 3.85 13.25 -11.75
N ARG A 86 4.83 14.12 -12.00
CA ARG A 86 4.99 15.35 -11.23
C ARG A 86 3.89 16.37 -11.57
N PRO A 87 2.87 16.53 -10.72
CA PRO A 87 1.90 17.61 -10.86
C PRO A 87 2.60 18.96 -10.64
N GLU A 88 2.12 20.00 -11.30
CA GLU A 88 2.54 21.36 -10.99
C GLU A 88 2.27 21.66 -9.51
N GLY A 89 3.26 22.21 -8.80
CA GLY A 89 3.13 22.62 -7.39
C GLY A 89 3.38 21.53 -6.34
N VAL A 90 3.73 20.30 -6.70
CA VAL A 90 4.15 19.27 -5.73
C VAL A 90 5.63 19.47 -5.39
N GLU A 91 5.92 19.50 -4.07
CA GLU A 91 7.30 19.57 -3.60
C GLU A 91 8.09 18.34 -4.04
N ARG A 92 9.28 18.57 -4.57
CA ARG A 92 10.15 17.51 -5.10
C ARG A 92 10.54 16.47 -4.07
N ASP A 93 10.63 16.84 -2.80
CA ASP A 93 11.13 15.95 -1.76
C ASP A 93 10.07 14.93 -1.30
N ALA A 94 8.79 15.33 -1.20
CA ALA A 94 7.70 14.41 -0.94
C ALA A 94 7.56 13.36 -2.07
N LEU A 95 7.67 13.81 -3.31
CA LEU A 95 7.62 12.91 -4.47
C LEU A 95 8.75 11.86 -4.47
N LYS A 96 9.94 12.22 -3.99
CA LYS A 96 11.08 11.28 -3.97
C LYS A 96 10.84 10.08 -3.09
N ASP A 97 10.25 10.25 -1.93
CA ASP A 97 9.99 9.14 -1.00
C ASP A 97 8.85 8.26 -1.51
N ASP A 98 7.81 8.85 -2.09
CA ASP A 98 6.74 8.11 -2.77
C ASP A 98 7.29 7.20 -3.89
N ILE A 99 8.18 7.72 -4.74
CA ILE A 99 8.82 6.94 -5.82
C ILE A 99 9.64 5.77 -5.27
N LYS A 100 10.36 5.96 -4.16
CA LYS A 100 11.14 4.90 -3.52
C LYS A 100 10.24 3.80 -2.94
N ILE A 101 9.13 4.18 -2.30
CA ILE A 101 8.15 3.24 -1.77
C ILE A 101 7.52 2.43 -2.91
N ILE A 102 7.14 3.07 -4.01
CA ILE A 102 6.60 2.43 -5.22
C ILE A 102 7.62 1.44 -5.81
N ALA A 103 8.89 1.84 -5.91
CA ALA A 103 9.96 0.98 -6.39
C ALA A 103 10.14 -0.26 -5.51
N GLN A 104 10.12 -0.11 -4.18
CA GLN A 104 10.19 -1.24 -3.25
C GLN A 104 9.02 -2.19 -3.40
N ALA A 105 7.80 -1.68 -3.55
CA ALA A 105 6.62 -2.52 -3.79
C ALA A 105 6.79 -3.37 -5.06
N ALA A 106 7.33 -2.78 -6.12
CA ALA A 106 7.58 -3.48 -7.37
C ALA A 106 8.69 -4.55 -7.24
N ILE A 107 9.78 -4.25 -6.53
CA ILE A 107 10.88 -5.21 -6.30
C ILE A 107 10.46 -6.34 -5.35
N ALA A 108 9.66 -6.04 -4.33
CA ALA A 108 9.12 -7.05 -3.41
C ALA A 108 8.02 -7.92 -4.04
N ASP A 109 7.64 -7.65 -5.28
CA ASP A 109 6.53 -8.32 -5.97
C ASP A 109 5.22 -8.27 -5.15
N ALA A 110 4.97 -7.13 -4.51
CA ALA A 110 3.73 -6.91 -3.80
C ALA A 110 2.56 -6.93 -4.78
N ALA A 111 1.46 -7.60 -4.42
CA ALA A 111 0.26 -7.60 -5.24
C ALA A 111 -0.53 -6.28 -5.10
N TYR A 112 -0.40 -5.63 -3.93
CA TYR A 112 -1.16 -4.43 -3.58
C TYR A 112 -0.30 -3.40 -2.86
N VAL A 113 -0.67 -2.13 -3.00
CA VAL A 113 -0.22 -1.04 -2.14
C VAL A 113 -1.44 -0.30 -1.62
N VAL A 114 -1.52 -0.07 -0.31
CA VAL A 114 -2.67 0.61 0.32
C VAL A 114 -2.26 1.98 0.83
N THR A 115 -3.05 3.00 0.49
CA THR A 115 -2.77 4.40 0.81
C THR A 115 -4.03 5.15 1.23
N ALA A 116 -3.86 6.15 2.10
CA ALA A 116 -4.87 7.17 2.37
C ALA A 116 -4.66 8.45 1.54
N ASP A 117 -3.56 8.54 0.81
CA ASP A 117 -3.25 9.69 -0.05
C ASP A 117 -3.78 9.49 -1.47
N GLU A 118 -5.01 9.93 -1.69
CA GLU A 118 -5.67 9.89 -3.00
C GLU A 118 -5.17 10.97 -3.98
N ARG A 119 -4.54 12.04 -3.47
CA ARG A 119 -4.16 13.21 -4.27
C ARG A 119 -2.82 13.06 -4.96
N SER A 120 -1.86 12.40 -4.30
CA SER A 120 -0.52 12.21 -4.85
C SER A 120 -0.17 10.74 -5.02
N PHE A 121 0.07 10.00 -3.95
CA PHE A 121 0.57 8.63 -4.00
C PHE A 121 -0.30 7.68 -4.85
N TYR A 122 -1.61 7.66 -4.61
CA TYR A 122 -2.53 6.83 -5.40
C TYR A 122 -2.47 7.17 -6.89
N ARG A 123 -2.47 8.45 -7.23
CA ARG A 123 -2.42 8.91 -8.63
C ARG A 123 -1.09 8.57 -9.30
N PHE A 124 0.01 8.62 -8.57
CA PHE A 124 1.32 8.18 -9.11
C PHE A 124 1.29 6.69 -9.44
N CYS A 125 0.77 5.85 -8.54
CA CYS A 125 0.62 4.44 -8.78
C CYS A 125 -0.25 4.17 -10.03
N GLU A 126 -1.39 4.83 -10.16
CA GLU A 126 -2.27 4.70 -11.33
C GLU A 126 -1.56 5.10 -12.63
N THR A 127 -0.79 6.18 -12.61
CA THR A 127 -0.03 6.64 -13.78
C THR A 127 1.03 5.62 -14.20
N PHE A 128 1.83 5.12 -13.25
CA PHE A 128 2.84 4.09 -13.53
C PHE A 128 2.21 2.76 -13.97
N LYS A 129 1.08 2.38 -13.39
CA LYS A 129 0.34 1.19 -13.80
C LYS A 129 -0.18 1.32 -15.23
N SER A 130 -0.75 2.45 -15.59
CA SER A 130 -1.24 2.72 -16.96
C SER A 130 -0.11 2.71 -17.97
N ALA A 131 1.11 3.09 -17.57
CA ALA A 131 2.31 3.00 -18.40
C ALA A 131 2.96 1.61 -18.39
N SER A 132 2.38 0.62 -17.70
CA SER A 132 2.93 -0.73 -17.51
C SER A 132 4.31 -0.74 -16.81
N GLU A 133 4.60 0.27 -16.02
CA GLU A 133 5.85 0.34 -15.26
C GLU A 133 5.78 -0.39 -13.92
N ILE A 134 4.56 -0.62 -13.39
CA ILE A 134 4.29 -1.42 -12.19
C ILE A 134 3.16 -2.41 -12.44
N SER A 135 3.16 -3.51 -11.70
CA SER A 135 2.15 -4.58 -11.80
C SER A 135 1.13 -4.56 -10.66
N PHE A 136 1.52 -4.10 -9.47
CA PHE A 136 0.65 -4.10 -8.30
C PHE A 136 -0.59 -3.19 -8.45
N LYS A 137 -1.63 -3.51 -7.68
CA LYS A 137 -2.86 -2.71 -7.64
C LYS A 137 -2.82 -1.71 -6.49
N PRO A 138 -2.92 -0.41 -6.74
CA PRO A 138 -3.10 0.57 -5.68
C PRO A 138 -4.54 0.52 -5.16
N ILE A 139 -4.69 0.65 -3.84
CA ILE A 139 -5.96 0.69 -3.11
C ILE A 139 -5.98 1.96 -2.27
N GLN A 140 -7.02 2.77 -2.44
CA GLN A 140 -7.22 4.00 -1.69
C GLN A 140 -8.30 3.82 -0.61
N LEU A 141 -8.06 4.34 0.59
CA LEU A 141 -9.02 4.26 1.69
C LEU A 141 -10.32 5.02 1.44
N ALA A 142 -10.26 6.11 0.68
CA ALA A 142 -11.42 6.94 0.35
C ALA A 142 -12.52 6.20 -0.40
N ALA A 143 -12.18 5.12 -1.12
CA ALA A 143 -13.14 4.28 -1.82
C ALA A 143 -13.92 3.32 -0.90
N GLY A 144 -13.57 3.27 0.40
CA GLY A 144 -14.14 2.33 1.35
C GLY A 144 -13.46 0.96 1.33
N PHE A 145 -13.88 0.08 2.25
CA PHE A 145 -13.36 -1.28 2.31
C PHE A 145 -14.03 -2.15 1.23
N ASP A 146 -13.20 -2.75 0.40
CA ASP A 146 -13.63 -3.69 -0.64
C ASP A 146 -12.84 -5.00 -0.53
N ARG A 147 -13.49 -6.03 0.03
CA ARG A 147 -12.92 -7.38 0.13
C ARG A 147 -12.61 -7.97 -1.24
N ALA A 148 -13.48 -7.75 -2.22
CA ALA A 148 -13.34 -8.29 -3.56
C ALA A 148 -12.12 -7.73 -4.31
N ALA A 149 -11.55 -6.61 -3.83
CA ALA A 149 -10.31 -6.07 -4.38
C ALA A 149 -9.13 -7.06 -4.28
N PHE A 150 -9.18 -8.00 -3.33
CA PHE A 150 -8.15 -9.01 -3.05
C PHE A 150 -8.44 -10.38 -3.65
N ASP A 151 -9.64 -10.59 -4.20
CA ASP A 151 -10.03 -11.85 -4.83
C ASP A 151 -9.46 -11.93 -6.26
N VAL A 152 -8.20 -12.33 -6.38
CA VAL A 152 -7.51 -12.40 -7.67
C VAL A 152 -7.92 -13.64 -8.50
N ASN A 153 -8.62 -14.63 -7.93
CA ASN A 153 -8.84 -15.93 -8.55
C ASN A 153 -10.31 -16.46 -8.56
N GLY A 154 -11.31 -15.62 -8.36
CA GLY A 154 -12.72 -16.10 -8.48
C GLY A 154 -13.10 -17.23 -7.49
N GLN A 155 -12.36 -17.43 -6.42
CA GLN A 155 -12.61 -18.46 -5.42
C GLN A 155 -13.69 -18.08 -4.39
N SER A 156 -14.01 -16.79 -4.28
CA SER A 156 -15.08 -16.31 -3.38
C SER A 156 -16.49 -16.63 -3.86
N ASP A 157 -16.69 -16.80 -5.18
CA ASP A 157 -18.01 -17.07 -5.73
C ASP A 157 -18.57 -18.46 -5.38
N PHE A 158 -17.71 -19.40 -4.95
CA PHE A 158 -18.15 -20.77 -4.68
C PHE A 158 -18.73 -20.97 -3.27
N GLU A 159 -18.27 -20.22 -2.28
CA GLU A 159 -18.81 -20.30 -0.91
C GLU A 159 -20.10 -19.49 -0.76
N ASP A 160 -20.22 -18.33 -1.45
CA ASP A 160 -21.45 -17.54 -1.46
C ASP A 160 -22.59 -18.23 -2.23
N MET A 161 -22.30 -19.00 -3.27
CA MET A 161 -23.30 -19.79 -4.00
C MET A 161 -23.83 -20.98 -3.20
N LEU A 162 -23.12 -21.48 -2.20
CA LEU A 162 -23.56 -22.58 -1.35
C LEU A 162 -24.33 -22.12 -0.11
N GLY A 163 -24.35 -20.82 0.20
CA GLY A 163 -25.03 -20.22 1.35
C GLY A 163 -26.52 -19.88 1.15
N GLU A 164 -27.02 -19.83 -0.06
CA GLU A 164 -28.43 -19.44 -0.37
C GLU A 164 -29.39 -20.63 -0.54
N GLY A 165 -29.04 -21.76 -0.03
CA GLY A 165 -29.86 -22.98 -0.11
C GLY A 165 -30.25 -23.57 1.23
N ARG A 166 -30.95 -22.78 2.13
CA ARG A 166 -31.81 -23.34 3.21
C ARG A 166 -32.76 -22.32 3.77
#